data_2cb32cc2c44c63f2e584bcaf7d503937
#
_entry.id   2cb32cc2c44c63f2e584bcaf7d503937
#
_cell.length_a   1.000
_cell.length_b   1.000
_cell.length_c   1.000
_cell.angle_alpha   90.00
_cell.angle_beta   90.00
_cell.angle_gamma   90.00
#
_symmetry.space_group_name_H-M   'P 1'
#
loop_
_entity.id
_entity.type
_entity.pdbx_description
1 polymer ?
#
loop_
_entity_poly.entity_id
_entity_poly.type
_entity_poly.pdbx_seq_one_letter_code
_entity_poly.pdbx_strand_id
1 'polypeptide(L)'
;MASKGKKYPKEMLLDMYKTMLSIRAFETKAAECFTKGMLAGNIHLCIGQEAVPTGACYALEPEDYMTSTHRGHGHCIAKGASLDKMLAELFGKKTGYCQGKGGSMHIADVAGLHSLGANGIVGAGIPIAAGSAL
;
A
#
# COMPACT_ATOMS: atom_id res chain seq x y z
N MET A 1 -24.35 12.94 -24.14
CA MET A 1 -24.25 11.49 -24.44
C MET A 1 -23.69 10.80 -23.21
N ALA A 2 -24.49 9.98 -22.50
CA ALA A 2 -23.98 9.20 -21.38
C ALA A 2 -23.01 8.16 -21.93
N SER A 3 -21.76 8.21 -21.50
CA SER A 3 -20.75 7.20 -21.79
C SER A 3 -21.31 5.85 -21.31
N LYS A 4 -21.46 4.89 -22.22
CA LYS A 4 -21.73 3.50 -21.81
C LYS A 4 -20.55 3.08 -20.95
N GLY A 5 -20.76 3.02 -19.63
CA GLY A 5 -19.71 2.66 -18.68
C GLY A 5 -19.02 1.38 -19.11
N LYS A 6 -17.69 1.38 -19.11
CA LYS A 6 -16.87 0.20 -19.39
C LYS A 6 -17.28 -0.90 -18.41
N LYS A 7 -17.79 -2.03 -18.91
CA LYS A 7 -18.11 -3.17 -18.05
C LYS A 7 -16.82 -3.91 -17.72
N TYR A 8 -16.47 -3.94 -16.45
CA TYR A 8 -15.35 -4.75 -15.97
C TYR A 8 -15.80 -6.20 -15.71
N PRO A 9 -14.91 -7.20 -15.89
CA PRO A 9 -15.22 -8.59 -15.57
C PRO A 9 -15.64 -8.74 -14.11
N LYS A 10 -16.61 -9.60 -13.85
CA LYS A 10 -17.12 -9.85 -12.48
C LYS A 10 -16.00 -10.33 -11.55
N GLU A 11 -15.13 -11.18 -12.04
CA GLU A 11 -13.99 -11.72 -11.28
C GLU A 11 -13.05 -10.62 -10.83
N MET A 12 -12.68 -9.69 -11.73
CA MET A 12 -11.88 -8.52 -11.41
C MET A 12 -12.53 -7.67 -10.31
N LEU A 13 -13.83 -7.43 -10.40
CA LEU A 13 -14.55 -6.65 -9.37
C LEU A 13 -14.56 -7.36 -8.02
N LEU A 14 -14.69 -8.68 -8.01
CA LEU A 14 -14.62 -9.48 -6.79
C LEU A 14 -13.23 -9.45 -6.17
N ASP A 15 -12.18 -9.51 -6.97
CA ASP A 15 -10.80 -9.43 -6.49
C ASP A 15 -10.46 -8.03 -5.96
N MET A 16 -10.91 -6.98 -6.63
CA MET A 16 -10.81 -5.62 -6.10
C MET A 16 -11.52 -5.50 -4.76
N TYR A 17 -12.72 -6.07 -4.62
CA TYR A 17 -13.44 -6.04 -3.36
C TYR A 17 -12.72 -6.81 -2.25
N LYS A 18 -12.17 -8.00 -2.55
CA LYS A 18 -11.33 -8.76 -1.60
C LYS A 18 -10.10 -7.97 -1.17
N THR A 19 -9.44 -7.29 -2.11
CA THR A 19 -8.30 -6.42 -1.83
C THR A 19 -8.68 -5.30 -0.87
N MET A 20 -9.80 -4.62 -1.10
CA MET A 20 -10.31 -3.59 -0.18
C MET A 20 -10.60 -4.14 1.22
N LEU A 21 -11.19 -5.34 1.31
CA LEU A 21 -11.43 -6.01 2.60
C LEU A 21 -10.11 -6.38 3.30
N SER A 22 -9.12 -6.85 2.57
CA SER A 22 -7.79 -7.16 3.10
C SER A 22 -7.10 -5.92 3.64
N ILE A 23 -7.16 -4.80 2.91
CA ILE A 23 -6.65 -3.50 3.37
C ILE A 23 -7.36 -3.10 4.67
N ARG A 24 -8.69 -3.13 4.71
CA ARG A 24 -9.47 -2.77 5.90
C ARG A 24 -9.11 -3.65 7.09
N ALA A 25 -9.00 -4.97 6.91
CA ALA A 25 -8.67 -5.91 7.98
C ALA A 25 -7.25 -5.66 8.52
N PHE A 26 -6.28 -5.48 7.62
CA PHE A 26 -4.90 -5.15 7.99
C PHE A 26 -4.82 -3.85 8.79
N GLU A 27 -5.42 -2.79 8.29
CA GLU A 27 -5.39 -1.46 8.92
C GLU A 27 -6.09 -1.43 10.28
N THR A 28 -7.22 -2.15 10.39
CA THR A 28 -7.92 -2.29 11.67
C THR A 28 -7.03 -3.00 12.68
N LYS A 29 -6.35 -4.07 12.25
CA LYS A 29 -5.42 -4.81 13.12
C LYS A 29 -4.21 -3.97 13.51
N ALA A 30 -3.64 -3.23 12.58
CA ALA A 30 -2.53 -2.31 12.85
C ALA A 30 -2.95 -1.21 13.85
N ALA A 31 -4.15 -0.65 13.71
CA ALA A 31 -4.71 0.33 14.66
C ALA A 31 -4.85 -0.25 16.07
N GLU A 32 -5.38 -1.49 16.19
CA GLU A 32 -5.47 -2.17 17.49
C GLU A 32 -4.10 -2.36 18.14
N CYS A 33 -3.12 -2.83 17.38
CA CYS A 33 -1.77 -3.03 17.88
C CYS A 33 -1.12 -1.71 18.32
N PHE A 34 -1.34 -0.64 17.56
CA PHE A 34 -0.85 0.69 17.90
C PHE A 34 -1.46 1.21 19.20
N THR A 35 -2.80 1.12 19.33
CA THR A 35 -3.52 1.55 20.55
C THR A 35 -3.06 0.80 21.80
N LYS A 36 -2.65 -0.47 21.64
CA LYS A 36 -2.08 -1.29 22.71
C LYS A 36 -0.60 -0.99 22.99
N GLY A 37 0.01 -0.01 22.32
CA GLY A 37 1.41 0.34 22.50
C GLY A 37 2.39 -0.71 21.97
N MET A 38 1.96 -1.61 21.09
CA MET A 38 2.79 -2.69 20.54
C MET A 38 3.64 -2.25 19.36
N LEU A 39 3.30 -1.14 18.71
CA LEU A 39 4.00 -0.57 17.57
C LEU A 39 4.73 0.70 17.99
N ALA A 40 5.97 0.85 17.52
CA ALA A 40 6.77 2.04 17.76
C ALA A 40 6.53 3.11 16.68
N GLY A 41 6.76 4.37 17.03
CA GLY A 41 6.64 5.49 16.11
C GLY A 41 5.19 5.90 15.84
N ASN A 42 4.95 6.43 14.64
CA ASN A 42 3.63 6.88 14.20
C ASN A 42 3.04 5.92 13.17
N ILE A 43 1.72 5.78 13.17
CA ILE A 43 1.01 4.99 12.18
C ILE A 43 0.07 5.89 11.37
N HIS A 44 0.03 5.70 10.05
CA HIS A 44 -0.83 6.44 9.14
C HIS A 44 -1.69 5.46 8.35
N LEU A 45 -2.93 5.33 8.79
CA LEU A 45 -3.88 4.34 8.27
C LEU A 45 -4.54 4.80 6.97
N CYS A 46 -4.87 3.83 6.12
CA CYS A 46 -5.60 3.99 4.87
C CYS A 46 -7.12 3.66 5.03
N ILE A 47 -7.61 3.55 6.27
CA ILE A 47 -9.03 3.25 6.55
C ILE A 47 -9.92 4.32 5.93
N GLY A 48 -10.90 3.89 5.16
CA GLY A 48 -11.83 4.74 4.41
C GLY A 48 -11.33 5.15 3.02
N GLN A 49 -10.10 4.77 2.65
CA GLN A 49 -9.48 5.09 1.37
C GLN A 49 -9.17 3.84 0.54
N GLU A 50 -9.66 2.67 0.91
CA GLU A 50 -9.27 1.37 0.32
C GLU A 50 -9.48 1.29 -1.18
N ALA A 51 -10.49 2.00 -1.70
CA ALA A 51 -10.79 2.02 -3.13
C ALA A 51 -9.72 2.76 -3.96
N VAL A 52 -9.01 3.73 -3.37
CA VAL A 52 -7.99 4.51 -4.08
C VAL A 52 -6.79 3.64 -4.47
N PRO A 53 -6.07 3.01 -3.53
CA PRO A 53 -4.95 2.13 -3.87
C PRO A 53 -5.40 0.92 -4.69
N THR A 54 -6.56 0.35 -4.40
CA THR A 54 -7.08 -0.78 -5.16
C THR A 54 -7.30 -0.38 -6.62
N GLY A 55 -8.05 0.68 -6.88
CA GLY A 55 -8.31 1.13 -8.25
C GLY A 55 -7.06 1.53 -9.02
N ALA A 56 -6.11 2.20 -8.36
CA ALA A 56 -4.84 2.58 -8.97
C ALA A 56 -3.99 1.36 -9.34
N CYS A 57 -3.79 0.42 -8.41
CA CYS A 57 -2.95 -0.76 -8.66
C CYS A 57 -3.56 -1.74 -9.66
N TYR A 58 -4.89 -1.87 -9.72
CA TYR A 58 -5.55 -2.69 -10.75
C TYR A 58 -5.50 -2.07 -12.17
N ALA A 59 -5.07 -0.83 -12.30
CA ALA A 59 -4.82 -0.19 -13.59
C ALA A 59 -3.34 -0.29 -14.04
N LEU A 60 -2.46 -0.80 -13.18
CA LEU A 60 -1.04 -1.01 -13.47
C LEU A 60 -0.78 -2.43 -14.00
N GLU A 61 0.24 -2.55 -14.83
CA GLU A 61 0.84 -3.86 -15.15
C GLU A 61 1.72 -4.33 -13.97
N PRO A 62 2.00 -5.64 -13.86
CA PRO A 62 2.83 -6.17 -12.76
C PRO A 62 4.19 -5.49 -12.64
N GLU A 63 4.83 -5.15 -13.76
CA GLU A 63 6.16 -4.55 -13.87
C GLU A 63 6.18 -3.04 -13.65
N ASP A 64 5.03 -2.39 -13.61
CA ASP A 64 4.95 -0.95 -13.40
C ASP A 64 5.46 -0.57 -12.00
N TYR A 65 6.31 0.44 -11.96
CA TYR A 65 6.79 1.03 -10.72
C TYR A 65 5.77 1.99 -10.13
N MET A 66 5.72 2.04 -8.81
CA MET A 66 4.88 3.01 -8.10
C MET A 66 5.63 3.72 -6.99
N THR A 67 5.22 4.94 -6.71
CA THR A 67 5.49 5.66 -5.46
C THR A 67 4.18 5.84 -4.69
N SER A 68 4.26 5.98 -3.37
CA SER A 68 3.09 6.17 -2.54
C SER A 68 3.28 7.31 -1.55
N THR A 69 2.19 7.70 -0.91
CA THR A 69 2.16 8.71 0.15
C THR A 69 2.46 8.07 1.52
N HIS A 70 2.44 8.88 2.57
CA HIS A 70 2.55 8.43 3.97
C HIS A 70 1.44 7.45 4.42
N ARG A 71 0.39 7.24 3.63
CA ARG A 71 -0.67 6.23 3.82
C ARG A 71 -0.49 5.07 2.83
N GLY A 72 0.73 4.55 2.75
CA GLY A 72 1.17 3.61 1.73
C GLY A 72 0.72 2.16 1.91
N HIS A 73 0.17 1.76 3.07
CA HIS A 73 -0.19 0.37 3.35
C HIS A 73 -1.14 -0.21 2.31
N GLY A 74 -2.20 0.54 1.97
CA GLY A 74 -3.17 0.11 0.97
C GLY A 74 -2.55 -0.11 -0.41
N HIS A 75 -1.61 0.73 -0.83
CA HIS A 75 -0.90 0.58 -2.11
C HIS A 75 0.00 -0.65 -2.11
N CYS A 76 0.75 -0.90 -1.04
CA CYS A 76 1.57 -2.10 -0.92
C CYS A 76 0.70 -3.36 -0.99
N ILE A 77 -0.42 -3.42 -0.25
CA ILE A 77 -1.34 -4.56 -0.25
C ILE A 77 -1.96 -4.76 -1.63
N ALA A 78 -2.43 -3.69 -2.27
CA ALA A 78 -3.03 -3.75 -3.60
C ALA A 78 -2.02 -4.14 -4.69
N LYS A 79 -0.72 -3.90 -4.49
CA LYS A 79 0.39 -4.34 -5.35
C LYS A 79 0.85 -5.77 -5.03
N GLY A 80 0.22 -6.45 -4.06
CA GLY A 80 0.49 -7.86 -3.72
C GLY A 80 1.44 -8.09 -2.56
N ALA A 81 1.65 -7.09 -1.68
CA ALA A 81 2.50 -7.26 -0.51
C ALA A 81 2.01 -8.34 0.45
N SER A 82 2.95 -9.13 1.01
CA SER A 82 2.68 -10.06 2.10
C SER A 82 2.29 -9.30 3.36
N LEU A 83 1.10 -9.59 3.90
CA LEU A 83 0.60 -8.98 5.13
C LEU A 83 1.51 -9.27 6.33
N ASP A 84 2.11 -10.48 6.38
CA ASP A 84 3.03 -10.89 7.43
C ASP A 84 4.29 -10.01 7.44
N LYS A 85 4.90 -9.79 6.25
CA LYS A 85 6.07 -8.91 6.12
C LYS A 85 5.72 -7.46 6.44
N MET A 86 4.53 -7.01 6.07
CA MET A 86 4.07 -5.67 6.40
C MET A 86 3.88 -5.50 7.91
N LEU A 87 3.22 -6.46 8.58
CA LEU A 87 3.11 -6.43 10.04
C LEU A 87 4.48 -6.51 10.70
N ALA A 88 5.35 -7.40 10.23
CA ALA A 88 6.72 -7.50 10.75
C ALA A 88 7.45 -6.15 10.65
N GLU A 89 7.28 -5.39 9.57
CA GLU A 89 7.83 -4.05 9.42
C GLU A 89 7.30 -3.10 10.49
N LEU A 90 5.98 -3.07 10.70
CA LEU A 90 5.36 -2.21 11.72
C LEU A 90 5.83 -2.57 13.14
N PHE A 91 6.11 -3.84 13.40
CA PHE A 91 6.67 -4.33 14.67
C PHE A 91 8.20 -4.15 14.78
N GLY A 92 8.85 -3.49 13.84
CA GLY A 92 10.30 -3.26 13.83
C GLY A 92 11.12 -4.55 13.69
N LYS A 93 10.58 -5.60 13.04
CA LYS A 93 11.24 -6.88 12.88
C LYS A 93 12.11 -6.91 11.63
N LYS A 94 13.26 -7.63 11.73
CA LYS A 94 14.17 -7.83 10.60
C LYS A 94 13.52 -8.53 9.39
N THR A 95 12.45 -9.28 9.63
CA THR A 95 11.68 -9.97 8.58
C THR A 95 10.70 -9.06 7.82
N GLY A 96 10.56 -7.79 8.21
CA GLY A 96 9.78 -6.79 7.49
C GLY A 96 10.45 -6.38 6.18
N TYR A 97 9.70 -5.71 5.31
CA TYR A 97 10.16 -5.28 3.98
C TYR A 97 11.41 -4.40 4.01
N CYS A 98 11.48 -3.48 4.96
CA CYS A 98 12.62 -2.60 5.18
C CYS A 98 13.42 -2.99 6.45
N GLN A 99 13.39 -4.26 6.83
CA GLN A 99 14.07 -4.81 8.01
C GLN A 99 13.69 -4.11 9.32
N GLY A 100 12.45 -3.62 9.41
CA GLY A 100 11.92 -2.92 10.57
C GLY A 100 12.38 -1.48 10.72
N LYS A 101 13.02 -0.91 9.69
CA LYS A 101 13.54 0.47 9.72
C LYS A 101 12.61 1.49 9.07
N GLY A 102 11.73 1.05 8.18
CA GLY A 102 10.80 1.92 7.45
C GLY A 102 9.55 2.27 8.26
N GLY A 103 9.06 1.34 9.06
CA GLY A 103 7.82 1.52 9.81
C GLY A 103 6.62 1.78 8.88
N SER A 104 5.63 2.52 9.36
CA SER A 104 4.36 2.74 8.63
C SER A 104 4.52 3.54 7.32
N MET A 105 5.38 4.56 7.32
CA MET A 105 5.42 5.54 6.22
C MET A 105 6.48 5.28 5.16
N HIS A 106 7.31 4.24 5.30
CA HIS A 106 8.47 4.05 4.41
C HIS A 106 8.63 2.60 3.95
N ILE A 107 7.52 1.86 3.81
CA ILE A 107 7.56 0.50 3.25
C ILE A 107 7.92 0.59 1.78
N ALA A 108 8.97 -0.13 1.37
CA ALA A 108 9.45 -0.21 0.00
C ALA A 108 9.87 -1.64 -0.33
N ASP A 109 9.67 -2.04 -1.57
CA ASP A 109 10.20 -3.28 -2.15
C ASP A 109 10.32 -3.10 -3.66
N VAL A 110 11.49 -2.70 -4.08
CA VAL A 110 11.78 -2.39 -5.50
C VAL A 110 11.80 -3.66 -6.34
N ALA A 111 12.35 -4.74 -5.79
CA ALA A 111 12.57 -5.98 -6.54
C ALA A 111 11.31 -6.86 -6.65
N GLY A 112 10.52 -6.93 -5.57
CA GLY A 112 9.37 -7.83 -5.51
C GLY A 112 8.04 -7.17 -5.86
N LEU A 113 7.84 -5.91 -5.44
CA LEU A 113 6.58 -5.20 -5.63
C LEU A 113 6.67 -4.07 -6.66
N HIS A 114 7.86 -3.78 -7.20
CA HIS A 114 8.12 -2.58 -8.00
C HIS A 114 7.65 -1.30 -7.30
N SER A 115 7.75 -1.30 -5.96
CA SER A 115 7.38 -0.17 -5.12
C SER A 115 8.63 0.59 -4.69
N LEU A 116 8.76 1.83 -5.17
CA LEU A 116 9.83 2.75 -4.80
C LEU A 116 9.64 3.32 -3.38
N GLY A 117 8.54 2.95 -2.75
CA GLY A 117 8.24 3.23 -1.37
C GLY A 117 7.18 4.30 -1.15
N ALA A 118 6.76 4.34 0.11
CA ALA A 118 5.98 5.41 0.69
C ALA A 118 6.92 6.44 1.32
N ASN A 119 6.49 7.68 1.48
CA ASN A 119 7.28 8.71 2.13
C ASN A 119 6.41 9.71 2.91
N GLY A 120 6.99 10.29 3.97
CA GLY A 120 6.30 11.25 4.85
C GLY A 120 6.21 12.67 4.28
N ILE A 121 6.94 12.98 3.21
CA ILE A 121 6.96 14.32 2.60
C ILE A 121 5.85 14.39 1.56
N VAL A 122 4.82 15.19 1.83
CA VAL A 122 3.68 15.34 0.94
C VAL A 122 4.12 15.92 -0.41
N GLY A 123 3.76 15.24 -1.51
CA GLY A 123 4.13 15.62 -2.87
C GLY A 123 5.48 15.08 -3.36
N ALA A 124 6.34 14.53 -2.48
CA ALA A 124 7.67 14.03 -2.90
C ALA A 124 7.59 12.81 -3.85
N GLY A 125 6.50 12.07 -3.86
CA GLY A 125 6.28 10.99 -4.83
C GLY A 125 6.33 11.45 -6.29
N ILE A 126 5.95 12.69 -6.59
CA ILE A 126 5.93 13.23 -7.96
C ILE A 126 7.35 13.31 -8.56
N PRO A 127 8.32 14.01 -7.95
CA PRO A 127 9.67 14.05 -8.50
C PRO A 127 10.39 12.70 -8.42
N ILE A 128 10.08 11.84 -7.43
CA ILE A 128 10.62 10.48 -7.36
C ILE A 128 10.13 9.66 -8.57
N ALA A 129 8.83 9.70 -8.88
CA ALA A 129 8.28 9.02 -10.05
C ALA A 129 8.89 9.55 -11.36
N ALA A 130 9.04 10.87 -11.49
CA ALA A 130 9.68 11.47 -12.66
C ALA A 130 11.14 11.02 -12.83
N GLY A 131 11.92 10.97 -11.74
CA GLY A 131 13.29 10.50 -11.76
C GLY A 131 13.42 9.00 -12.06
N SER A 132 12.45 8.18 -11.64
CA SER A 132 12.47 6.75 -11.92
C SER A 132 12.06 6.40 -13.35
N ALA A 133 11.40 7.32 -14.05
CA ALA A 133 10.98 7.15 -15.44
C ALA A 133 12.08 7.51 -16.46
N LEU A 134 13.20 8.10 -16.02
CA LEU A 134 14.37 8.44 -16.82
C LEU A 134 15.33 7.25 -16.93
#